data_183265d55e3fc4933d4bc23d149d8fcd
#
_entry.id   183265d55e3fc4933d4bc23d149d8fcd
#
_cell.length_a   1.000
_cell.length_b   1.000
_cell.length_c   1.000
_cell.angle_alpha   90.00
_cell.angle_beta   90.00
_cell.angle_gamma   90.00
#
_symmetry.space_group_name_H-M   'P 1'
#
loop_
_entity.id
_entity.type
_entity.pdbx_description
1 polymer ?
#
loop_
_entity_poly.entity_id
_entity_poly.type
_entity_poly.pdbx_seq_one_letter_code
_entity_poly.pdbx_strand_id
1 'polypeptide(L)'
;MEIEVTEGTVVGLNALKWARFIIPGILIIGGTAYFVLFMMPDYCTEIDNMNETDPITEFNVQVVGDSLFGADADGCASVSTFMSLRLWLEVEDNSVPGATVIGDESIPEQYISGDWNWTVIDGGGNDIMPYCTENDCDKVLDEIITDSGEGLIPDLVETAQNDGSKVILIGYYSVPKGSEYEPVILEVEILNDRYNEFAEANEGVYFISLKDVMTPEETPELYSDDLVHPSEDGHFAIGEYIGNFIIDEHKKETGMWFR
;
A
#
# COMPACT_ATOMS: atom_id res chain seq x y z
N MET A 1 47.72 -4.64 13.68
CA MET A 1 46.81 -3.66 13.11
C MET A 1 45.44 -4.01 13.70
N GLU A 2 45.13 -3.38 14.82
CA GLU A 2 43.89 -3.55 15.54
C GLU A 2 42.77 -2.84 14.77
N ILE A 3 41.73 -3.56 14.47
CA ILE A 3 40.52 -2.96 13.91
C ILE A 3 39.64 -2.59 15.13
N GLU A 4 39.55 -1.30 15.41
CA GLU A 4 38.57 -0.75 16.31
C GLU A 4 37.20 -0.94 15.71
N VAL A 5 36.38 -1.76 16.38
CA VAL A 5 34.98 -1.85 16.10
C VAL A 5 34.32 -0.66 16.80
N THR A 6 34.01 0.39 16.05
CA THR A 6 33.18 1.48 16.56
C THR A 6 31.72 1.03 16.63
N GLU A 7 31.17 1.07 17.82
CA GLU A 7 29.76 0.85 18.10
C GLU A 7 28.87 1.77 17.27
N GLY A 8 27.81 1.15 16.70
CA GLY A 8 26.53 1.79 16.51
C GLY A 8 26.43 2.86 15.46
N THR A 9 26.57 2.50 14.19
CA THR A 9 25.85 3.25 13.17
C THR A 9 24.51 2.54 12.94
N VAL A 10 23.44 3.16 13.39
CA VAL A 10 22.08 2.83 12.94
C VAL A 10 22.07 3.15 11.45
N VAL A 11 22.25 2.14 10.64
CA VAL A 11 22.10 2.25 9.18
C VAL A 11 20.64 2.45 8.94
N GLY A 12 20.24 3.66 8.55
CA GLY A 12 18.85 3.96 8.25
C GLY A 12 18.29 3.01 7.19
N LEU A 13 16.98 2.83 7.20
CA LEU A 13 16.19 1.95 6.31
C LEU A 13 16.57 2.04 4.81
N ASN A 14 17.17 3.15 4.38
CA ASN A 14 17.74 3.28 3.03
C ASN A 14 18.90 2.30 2.70
N ALA A 15 19.51 1.68 3.70
CA ALA A 15 20.52 0.65 3.45
C ALA A 15 19.92 -0.74 3.19
N LEU A 16 18.67 -0.96 3.63
CA LEU A 16 17.91 -2.19 3.32
C LEU A 16 17.53 -2.28 1.84
N LYS A 17 17.30 -1.15 1.18
CA LYS A 17 17.03 -1.11 -0.28
C LYS A 17 18.10 -1.80 -1.13
N TRP A 18 19.36 -1.78 -0.67
CA TRP A 18 20.49 -2.36 -1.40
C TRP A 18 20.81 -3.80 -0.99
N ALA A 19 20.19 -4.31 0.05
CA ALA A 19 20.47 -5.63 0.57
C ALA A 19 19.74 -6.77 -0.17
N ARG A 20 18.92 -6.46 -1.19
CA ARG A 20 18.30 -7.45 -2.08
C ARG A 20 19.28 -8.20 -2.98
N PHE A 21 20.46 -7.68 -3.13
CA PHE A 21 21.51 -8.42 -3.83
C PHE A 21 22.23 -9.31 -2.81
N ILE A 22 22.42 -10.57 -3.15
CA ILE A 22 23.41 -11.43 -2.48
C ILE A 22 24.73 -10.66 -2.53
N ILE A 23 25.05 -9.90 -1.50
CA ILE A 23 26.37 -9.29 -1.36
C ILE A 23 27.26 -10.43 -0.86
N PRO A 24 28.13 -10.99 -1.71
CA PRO A 24 29.14 -11.90 -1.21
C PRO A 24 30.06 -11.09 -0.32
N GLY A 25 29.81 -11.13 0.98
CA GLY A 25 30.72 -10.60 1.97
C GLY A 25 31.93 -11.52 2.06
N ILE A 26 33.12 -11.02 1.82
CA ILE A 26 34.35 -11.76 2.10
C ILE A 26 34.76 -11.41 3.53
N LEU A 27 34.54 -12.35 4.44
CA LEU A 27 35.08 -12.26 5.80
C LEU A 27 36.44 -12.94 5.82
N ILE A 28 37.52 -12.19 6.10
CA ILE A 28 38.88 -12.73 6.22
C ILE A 28 39.21 -12.84 7.70
N ILE A 29 39.27 -14.07 8.19
CA ILE A 29 39.73 -14.39 9.55
C ILE A 29 41.00 -15.22 9.45
N GLY A 30 42.11 -14.72 10.01
CA GLY A 30 43.35 -15.47 10.08
C GLY A 30 43.95 -15.88 8.73
N GLY A 31 43.73 -15.08 7.68
CA GLY A 31 44.26 -15.35 6.33
C GLY A 31 43.39 -16.26 5.47
N THR A 32 42.23 -16.73 5.97
CA THR A 32 41.27 -17.55 5.21
C THR A 32 40.06 -16.71 4.85
N ALA A 33 39.71 -16.67 3.56
CA ALA A 33 38.53 -16.00 3.07
C ALA A 33 37.30 -16.91 3.22
N TYR A 34 36.26 -16.44 3.91
CA TYR A 34 34.97 -17.10 4.01
C TYR A 34 33.94 -16.35 3.19
N PHE A 35 33.23 -17.08 2.33
CA PHE A 35 32.04 -16.55 1.67
C PHE A 35 30.87 -16.64 2.65
N VAL A 36 30.37 -15.53 3.11
CA VAL A 36 29.14 -15.46 3.91
C VAL A 36 28.03 -15.06 2.97
N LEU A 37 27.16 -16.01 2.67
CA LEU A 37 25.89 -15.74 1.99
C LEU A 37 24.89 -15.27 3.06
N PHE A 38 24.56 -13.99 3.03
CA PHE A 38 23.40 -13.51 3.76
C PHE A 38 22.17 -13.85 2.92
N MET A 39 21.43 -14.84 3.35
CA MET A 39 20.07 -15.03 2.87
C MET A 39 19.20 -13.98 3.56
N MET A 40 18.50 -13.19 2.78
CA MET A 40 17.45 -12.35 3.33
C MET A 40 16.34 -13.24 3.85
N PRO A 41 15.76 -12.93 5.02
CA PRO A 41 14.55 -13.58 5.43
C PRO A 41 13.48 -13.35 4.36
N ASP A 42 12.77 -14.39 4.03
CA ASP A 42 11.54 -14.34 3.27
C ASP A 42 10.54 -13.45 4.04
N TYR A 43 9.95 -12.48 3.38
CA TYR A 43 9.01 -11.54 4.01
C TYR A 43 7.86 -12.26 4.70
N CYS A 44 7.36 -13.36 4.13
CA CYS A 44 6.36 -14.21 4.76
C CYS A 44 6.85 -14.78 6.11
N THR A 45 8.07 -15.26 6.16
CA THR A 45 8.67 -15.77 7.39
C THR A 45 8.82 -14.67 8.45
N GLU A 46 9.06 -13.43 8.04
CA GLU A 46 9.22 -12.30 8.94
C GLU A 46 7.88 -11.90 9.56
N ILE A 47 6.79 -11.90 8.78
CA ILE A 47 5.43 -11.66 9.27
C ILE A 47 4.97 -12.78 10.20
N ASP A 48 5.19 -14.06 9.84
CA ASP A 48 4.88 -15.19 10.70
C ASP A 48 5.57 -15.08 12.07
N ASN A 49 6.83 -14.61 12.07
CA ASN A 49 7.57 -14.41 13.31
C ASN A 49 7.05 -13.22 14.15
N MET A 50 6.47 -12.19 13.52
CA MET A 50 5.86 -11.06 14.25
C MET A 50 4.65 -11.52 15.05
N ASN A 51 3.85 -12.44 14.51
CA ASN A 51 2.67 -13.00 15.17
C ASN A 51 2.99 -13.85 16.40
N GLU A 52 4.24 -14.37 16.52
CA GLU A 52 4.69 -15.13 17.70
C GLU A 52 5.17 -14.25 18.86
N THR A 53 5.50 -12.98 18.61
CA THR A 53 6.05 -12.05 19.60
C THR A 53 5.01 -11.03 20.04
N ASP A 54 4.20 -11.39 21.05
CA ASP A 54 3.30 -10.52 21.85
C ASP A 54 2.52 -9.48 20.99
N PRO A 55 1.27 -9.70 20.65
CA PRO A 55 0.52 -8.74 19.86
C PRO A 55 0.45 -7.41 20.62
N ILE A 56 0.75 -6.31 19.95
CA ILE A 56 0.31 -4.98 20.36
C ILE A 56 -1.21 -4.99 20.21
N THR A 57 -1.90 -5.37 21.26
CA THR A 57 -3.21 -5.99 21.28
C THR A 57 -4.38 -5.04 21.03
N GLU A 58 -4.16 -3.80 20.58
CA GLU A 58 -5.25 -2.82 20.46
C GLU A 58 -5.18 -1.95 19.18
N PHE A 59 -4.36 -2.29 18.19
CA PHE A 59 -4.27 -1.49 16.97
C PHE A 59 -4.42 -2.39 15.74
N ASN A 60 -5.53 -2.21 15.02
CA ASN A 60 -5.91 -3.08 13.92
C ASN A 60 -6.07 -2.26 12.63
N VAL A 61 -5.55 -2.78 11.53
CA VAL A 61 -5.66 -2.20 10.19
C VAL A 61 -6.23 -3.23 9.24
N GLN A 62 -7.25 -2.87 8.47
CA GLN A 62 -7.70 -3.67 7.34
C GLN A 62 -7.49 -2.92 6.03
N VAL A 63 -7.34 -3.70 4.97
CA VAL A 63 -7.22 -3.24 3.59
C VAL A 63 -8.34 -3.87 2.78
N VAL A 64 -9.03 -3.07 1.98
CA VAL A 64 -9.98 -3.52 0.96
C VAL A 64 -9.65 -2.83 -0.35
N GLY A 65 -9.70 -3.56 -1.45
CA GLY A 65 -9.31 -2.99 -2.72
C GLY A 65 -9.09 -4.01 -3.83
N ASP A 66 -8.32 -3.63 -4.81
CA ASP A 66 -8.05 -4.42 -6.00
C ASP A 66 -6.59 -4.95 -6.06
N SER A 67 -6.06 -5.14 -7.27
CA SER A 67 -4.70 -5.63 -7.50
C SER A 67 -3.59 -4.65 -7.09
N LEU A 68 -3.92 -3.42 -6.74
CA LEU A 68 -2.94 -2.47 -6.20
C LEU A 68 -2.35 -2.97 -4.87
N PHE A 69 -3.20 -3.53 -4.01
CA PHE A 69 -2.78 -4.13 -2.75
C PHE A 69 -2.36 -5.58 -2.91
N GLY A 70 -2.93 -6.26 -3.94
CA GLY A 70 -2.79 -7.69 -4.16
C GLY A 70 -1.34 -8.16 -4.17
N ALA A 71 -1.15 -9.34 -3.63
CA ALA A 71 0.15 -10.01 -3.63
C ALA A 71 0.60 -10.35 -5.05
N ASP A 72 1.92 -10.40 -5.26
CA ASP A 72 2.50 -11.10 -6.39
C ASP A 72 2.11 -12.60 -6.39
N ALA A 73 2.53 -13.34 -7.42
CA ALA A 73 2.19 -14.75 -7.58
C ALA A 73 2.59 -15.64 -6.39
N ASP A 74 3.54 -15.20 -5.57
CA ASP A 74 4.05 -15.92 -4.39
C ASP A 74 3.37 -15.47 -3.08
N GLY A 75 2.55 -14.40 -3.11
CA GLY A 75 1.70 -13.96 -2.01
C GLY A 75 2.40 -13.19 -0.89
N CYS A 76 3.69 -12.86 -1.04
CA CYS A 76 4.50 -12.33 0.06
C CYS A 76 5.04 -10.93 -0.15
N ALA A 77 4.99 -10.40 -1.36
CA ALA A 77 5.47 -9.06 -1.68
C ALA A 77 4.31 -8.17 -2.13
N SER A 78 3.36 -7.94 -1.22
CA SER A 78 2.22 -7.05 -1.43
C SER A 78 2.40 -5.73 -0.69
N VAL A 79 1.59 -4.73 -1.03
CA VAL A 79 1.54 -3.47 -0.30
C VAL A 79 1.19 -3.71 1.17
N SER A 80 0.20 -4.55 1.45
CA SER A 80 -0.22 -4.90 2.82
C SER A 80 0.86 -5.62 3.62
N THR A 81 1.65 -6.49 2.97
CA THR A 81 2.85 -7.11 3.56
C THR A 81 3.85 -6.05 4.03
N PHE A 82 4.16 -5.09 3.15
CA PHE A 82 5.11 -4.03 3.50
C PHE A 82 4.55 -3.02 4.50
N MET A 83 3.23 -2.79 4.50
CA MET A 83 2.55 -2.06 5.56
C MET A 83 2.69 -2.80 6.90
N SER A 84 2.46 -4.12 6.94
CA SER A 84 2.61 -4.93 8.15
C SER A 84 4.03 -4.84 8.72
N LEU A 85 5.04 -4.99 7.88
CA LEU A 85 6.45 -4.83 8.27
C LEU A 85 6.75 -3.42 8.78
N ARG A 86 6.17 -2.40 8.17
CA ARG A 86 6.40 -1.00 8.55
C ARG A 86 5.73 -0.65 9.87
N LEU A 87 4.51 -1.14 10.08
CA LEU A 87 3.70 -0.91 11.28
C LEU A 87 4.09 -1.84 12.43
N TRP A 88 4.82 -2.93 12.13
CA TRP A 88 5.14 -3.98 13.09
C TRP A 88 3.89 -4.63 13.70
N LEU A 89 2.87 -4.83 12.85
CA LEU A 89 1.62 -5.53 13.17
C LEU A 89 1.09 -6.21 11.90
N GLU A 90 0.21 -7.19 12.08
CA GLU A 90 -0.49 -7.83 10.97
C GLU A 90 -1.56 -6.88 10.42
N VAL A 91 -1.53 -6.64 9.11
CA VAL A 91 -2.57 -5.94 8.38
C VAL A 91 -3.49 -6.98 7.76
N GLU A 92 -4.78 -6.90 8.07
CA GLU A 92 -5.78 -7.77 7.47
C GLU A 92 -6.04 -7.34 6.03
N ASP A 93 -5.59 -8.15 5.08
CA ASP A 93 -5.72 -7.89 3.65
C ASP A 93 -6.90 -8.66 3.06
N ASN A 94 -7.97 -7.95 2.76
CA ASN A 94 -9.17 -8.48 2.12
C ASN A 94 -9.25 -8.11 0.63
N SER A 95 -8.20 -7.48 0.08
CA SER A 95 -8.18 -7.06 -1.33
C SER A 95 -8.25 -8.26 -2.28
N VAL A 96 -8.90 -8.06 -3.41
CA VAL A 96 -9.06 -9.10 -4.44
C VAL A 96 -8.60 -8.55 -5.78
N PRO A 97 -7.54 -9.11 -6.37
CA PRO A 97 -7.06 -8.66 -7.67
C PRO A 97 -8.17 -8.67 -8.73
N GLY A 98 -8.33 -7.55 -9.45
CA GLY A 98 -9.38 -7.38 -10.46
C GLY A 98 -10.75 -7.01 -9.90
N ALA A 99 -10.89 -6.84 -8.58
CA ALA A 99 -12.16 -6.40 -8.00
C ALA A 99 -12.57 -5.02 -8.51
N THR A 100 -13.88 -4.82 -8.61
CA THR A 100 -14.52 -3.56 -8.97
C THR A 100 -15.26 -2.97 -7.77
N VAL A 101 -15.55 -1.69 -7.81
CA VAL A 101 -16.42 -1.05 -6.82
C VAL A 101 -17.89 -1.41 -7.11
N ILE A 102 -18.23 -1.53 -8.41
CA ILE A 102 -19.58 -1.77 -8.91
C ILE A 102 -19.75 -3.26 -9.21
N GLY A 103 -20.87 -3.86 -8.78
CA GLY A 103 -21.25 -5.22 -9.12
C GLY A 103 -21.22 -6.21 -7.96
N ASP A 104 -21.24 -7.50 -8.30
CA ASP A 104 -21.17 -8.60 -7.34
C ASP A 104 -19.70 -8.87 -6.94
N GLU A 105 -19.46 -9.33 -5.72
CA GLU A 105 -18.11 -9.53 -5.15
C GLU A 105 -17.25 -8.25 -5.21
N SER A 106 -17.92 -7.13 -4.94
CA SER A 106 -17.36 -5.79 -5.06
C SER A 106 -16.42 -5.42 -3.89
N ILE A 107 -15.61 -4.37 -4.08
CA ILE A 107 -14.73 -3.85 -3.03
C ILE A 107 -15.51 -3.51 -1.75
N PRO A 108 -16.70 -2.88 -1.78
CA PRO A 108 -17.54 -2.72 -0.60
C PRO A 108 -17.87 -4.01 0.15
N GLU A 109 -18.01 -5.15 -0.56
CA GLU A 109 -18.33 -6.45 0.06
C GLU A 109 -17.11 -7.12 0.73
N GLN A 110 -15.90 -6.65 0.46
CA GLN A 110 -14.68 -7.12 1.13
C GLN A 110 -14.56 -6.61 2.57
N TYR A 111 -15.28 -5.53 2.91
CA TYR A 111 -15.20 -4.94 4.24
C TYR A 111 -15.75 -5.88 5.30
N ILE A 112 -14.94 -6.12 6.31
CA ILE A 112 -15.32 -6.91 7.49
C ILE A 112 -15.57 -5.94 8.65
N SER A 113 -16.80 -5.92 9.17
CA SER A 113 -17.15 -5.10 10.34
C SER A 113 -16.37 -5.53 11.58
N GLY A 114 -15.81 -4.56 12.30
CA GLY A 114 -14.98 -4.84 13.48
C GLY A 114 -14.38 -3.58 14.11
N ASP A 115 -13.62 -3.77 15.16
CA ASP A 115 -12.95 -2.67 15.90
C ASP A 115 -11.65 -2.25 15.18
N TRP A 116 -11.77 -1.71 13.96
CA TRP A 116 -10.64 -1.27 13.16
C TRP A 116 -10.21 0.15 13.55
N ASN A 117 -8.91 0.35 13.78
CA ASN A 117 -8.35 1.70 13.93
C ASN A 117 -8.24 2.40 12.58
N TRP A 118 -7.90 1.63 11.54
CA TRP A 118 -7.78 2.12 10.17
C TRP A 118 -8.37 1.13 9.17
N THR A 119 -9.07 1.67 8.18
CA THR A 119 -9.46 0.97 6.96
C THR A 119 -8.83 1.69 5.77
N VAL A 120 -8.04 0.97 4.99
CA VAL A 120 -7.38 1.49 3.79
C VAL A 120 -8.13 0.97 2.58
N ILE A 121 -8.58 1.86 1.73
CA ILE A 121 -9.47 1.57 0.61
C ILE A 121 -8.85 2.07 -0.68
N ASP A 122 -8.72 1.21 -1.69
CA ASP A 122 -8.56 1.61 -3.06
C ASP A 122 -9.70 1.05 -3.93
N GLY A 123 -9.85 1.53 -5.14
CA GLY A 123 -10.82 0.96 -6.08
C GLY A 123 -11.26 1.93 -7.15
N GLY A 124 -11.94 1.38 -8.15
CA GLY A 124 -12.51 2.12 -9.27
C GLY A 124 -11.68 2.05 -10.56
N GLY A 125 -10.40 1.72 -10.50
CA GLY A 125 -9.58 1.52 -11.68
C GLY A 125 -10.14 0.46 -12.61
N ASN A 126 -10.51 -0.69 -12.06
CA ASN A 126 -11.11 -1.80 -12.80
C ASN A 126 -12.54 -1.51 -13.31
N ASP A 127 -13.23 -0.56 -12.71
CA ASP A 127 -14.53 -0.07 -13.20
C ASP A 127 -14.35 0.85 -14.41
N ILE A 128 -13.37 1.75 -14.34
CA ILE A 128 -13.13 2.78 -15.38
C ILE A 128 -12.60 2.12 -16.66
N MET A 129 -11.60 1.26 -16.56
CA MET A 129 -10.85 0.77 -17.72
C MET A 129 -11.73 0.09 -18.79
N PRO A 130 -12.64 -0.87 -18.47
CA PRO A 130 -13.45 -1.53 -19.49
C PRO A 130 -14.58 -0.65 -20.04
N TYR A 131 -15.08 0.30 -19.26
CA TYR A 131 -16.32 1.02 -19.61
C TYR A 131 -16.05 2.39 -20.25
N CYS A 132 -15.00 3.09 -19.82
CA CYS A 132 -14.76 4.46 -20.27
C CYS A 132 -14.16 4.59 -21.66
N THR A 133 -13.69 3.49 -22.25
CA THR A 133 -13.23 3.47 -23.65
C THR A 133 -14.36 3.45 -24.68
N GLU A 134 -15.57 3.02 -24.28
CA GLU A 134 -16.71 2.79 -25.18
C GLU A 134 -17.99 3.53 -24.80
N ASN A 135 -18.10 4.08 -23.57
CA ASN A 135 -19.33 4.59 -23.00
C ASN A 135 -19.16 5.93 -22.27
N ASP A 136 -20.27 6.42 -21.76
CA ASP A 136 -20.36 7.59 -20.89
C ASP A 136 -19.74 7.27 -19.52
N CYS A 137 -18.49 7.68 -19.34
CA CYS A 137 -17.72 7.44 -18.13
C CYS A 137 -18.28 8.14 -16.89
N ASP A 138 -18.98 9.25 -17.08
CA ASP A 138 -19.56 10.01 -15.96
C ASP A 138 -20.45 9.13 -15.08
N LYS A 139 -21.19 8.19 -15.67
CA LYS A 139 -22.05 7.30 -14.88
C LYS A 139 -21.27 6.31 -14.01
N VAL A 140 -20.16 5.77 -14.53
CA VAL A 140 -19.31 4.85 -13.78
C VAL A 140 -18.68 5.61 -12.62
N LEU A 141 -18.13 6.79 -12.90
CA LEU A 141 -17.54 7.66 -11.87
C LEU A 141 -18.58 8.05 -10.82
N ASP A 142 -19.80 8.42 -11.24
CA ASP A 142 -20.88 8.83 -10.32
C ASP A 142 -21.40 7.67 -9.46
N GLU A 143 -21.35 6.43 -9.94
CA GLU A 143 -21.70 5.25 -9.15
C GLU A 143 -20.63 4.94 -8.10
N ILE A 144 -19.36 5.16 -8.43
CA ILE A 144 -18.24 5.03 -7.49
C ILE A 144 -18.29 6.16 -6.46
N ILE A 145 -18.21 7.41 -6.92
CA ILE A 145 -18.29 8.62 -6.12
C ILE A 145 -18.63 9.83 -7.00
N THR A 146 -19.67 10.57 -6.63
CA THR A 146 -20.04 11.84 -7.28
C THR A 146 -19.21 13.01 -6.78
N ASP A 147 -19.26 14.15 -7.48
CA ASP A 147 -18.68 15.43 -7.02
C ASP A 147 -19.29 15.90 -5.68
N SER A 148 -20.51 15.46 -5.33
CA SER A 148 -21.16 15.76 -4.05
C SER A 148 -20.80 14.79 -2.93
N GLY A 149 -19.98 13.77 -3.20
CA GLY A 149 -19.57 12.78 -2.21
C GLY A 149 -20.64 11.72 -1.91
N GLU A 150 -21.47 11.38 -2.88
CA GLU A 150 -22.42 10.28 -2.83
C GLU A 150 -21.90 9.13 -3.71
N GLY A 151 -22.20 7.87 -3.38
CA GLY A 151 -21.78 6.70 -4.16
C GLY A 151 -21.31 5.53 -3.29
N LEU A 152 -20.89 4.45 -3.94
CA LEU A 152 -20.54 3.21 -3.25
C LEU A 152 -19.31 3.33 -2.33
N ILE A 153 -18.31 4.10 -2.71
CA ILE A 153 -17.12 4.35 -1.84
C ILE A 153 -17.49 5.23 -0.65
N PRO A 154 -18.20 6.37 -0.78
CA PRO A 154 -18.75 7.09 0.36
C PRO A 154 -19.57 6.24 1.33
N ASP A 155 -20.45 5.36 0.83
CA ASP A 155 -21.24 4.44 1.66
C ASP A 155 -20.37 3.45 2.43
N LEU A 156 -19.31 2.94 1.81
CA LEU A 156 -18.30 2.09 2.46
C LEU A 156 -17.54 2.87 3.55
N VAL A 157 -17.12 4.09 3.25
CA VAL A 157 -16.45 4.97 4.21
C VAL A 157 -17.35 5.24 5.42
N GLU A 158 -18.63 5.57 5.19
CA GLU A 158 -19.59 5.77 6.28
C GLU A 158 -19.74 4.50 7.14
N THR A 159 -19.77 3.33 6.52
CA THR A 159 -19.82 2.05 7.22
C THR A 159 -18.61 1.84 8.10
N ALA A 160 -17.40 2.05 7.58
CA ALA A 160 -16.17 1.92 8.33
C ALA A 160 -16.07 2.93 9.49
N GLN A 161 -16.49 4.18 9.26
CA GLN A 161 -16.51 5.21 10.32
C GLN A 161 -17.55 4.92 11.41
N ASN A 162 -18.69 4.32 11.05
CA ASN A 162 -19.69 3.88 12.04
C ASN A 162 -19.18 2.77 12.94
N ASP A 163 -18.24 1.95 12.46
CA ASP A 163 -17.51 0.95 13.26
C ASP A 163 -16.33 1.56 14.05
N GLY A 164 -16.09 2.87 13.92
CA GLY A 164 -15.05 3.61 14.65
C GLY A 164 -13.72 3.74 13.91
N SER A 165 -13.61 3.24 12.69
CA SER A 165 -12.41 3.28 11.88
C SER A 165 -12.13 4.68 11.31
N LYS A 166 -10.87 5.06 11.25
CA LYS A 166 -10.40 6.10 10.32
C LYS A 166 -10.19 5.49 8.96
N VAL A 167 -10.41 6.27 7.93
CA VAL A 167 -10.35 5.76 6.56
C VAL A 167 -9.26 6.47 5.76
N ILE A 168 -8.49 5.70 5.01
CA ILE A 168 -7.57 6.21 3.99
C ILE A 168 -8.09 5.80 2.63
N LEU A 169 -8.40 6.76 1.79
CA LEU A 169 -8.67 6.57 0.37
C LEU A 169 -7.35 6.69 -0.39
N ILE A 170 -7.04 5.68 -1.19
CA ILE A 170 -5.82 5.63 -1.99
C ILE A 170 -6.14 6.09 -3.41
N GLY A 171 -5.48 7.15 -3.85
CA GLY A 171 -5.50 7.60 -5.23
C GLY A 171 -4.42 6.90 -6.05
N TYR A 172 -4.77 6.52 -7.28
CA TYR A 172 -3.87 5.85 -8.20
C TYR A 172 -2.71 6.75 -8.66
N TYR A 173 -1.58 6.12 -8.95
CA TYR A 173 -0.42 6.73 -9.59
C TYR A 173 -0.64 6.96 -11.09
N SER A 174 0.24 7.75 -11.72
CA SER A 174 0.27 7.87 -13.18
C SER A 174 0.89 6.63 -13.81
N VAL A 175 0.31 6.14 -14.90
CA VAL A 175 0.85 4.97 -15.61
C VAL A 175 1.84 5.38 -16.71
N PRO A 176 2.84 4.52 -17.04
CA PRO A 176 3.76 4.73 -18.14
C PRO A 176 3.02 4.78 -19.49
N LYS A 177 3.65 5.45 -20.46
CA LYS A 177 3.17 5.45 -21.83
C LYS A 177 3.18 4.03 -22.40
N GLY A 178 2.07 3.62 -23.02
CA GLY A 178 1.87 2.26 -23.56
C GLY A 178 1.18 1.32 -22.58
N SER A 179 0.88 1.77 -21.37
CA SER A 179 -0.02 1.08 -20.45
C SER A 179 -1.41 0.95 -21.05
N GLU A 180 -2.13 -0.10 -20.70
CA GLU A 180 -3.53 -0.26 -21.09
C GLU A 180 -4.45 0.81 -20.49
N TYR A 181 -4.06 1.43 -19.37
CA TYR A 181 -4.77 2.55 -18.74
C TYR A 181 -4.46 3.92 -19.37
N GLU A 182 -3.50 4.02 -20.30
CA GLU A 182 -3.19 5.30 -20.98
C GLU A 182 -4.45 5.98 -21.58
N PRO A 183 -5.42 5.25 -22.18
CA PRO A 183 -6.62 5.88 -22.74
C PRO A 183 -7.58 6.50 -21.71
N VAL A 184 -7.50 6.09 -20.44
CA VAL A 184 -8.43 6.47 -19.37
C VAL A 184 -7.75 7.22 -18.22
N ILE A 185 -6.55 7.74 -18.46
CA ILE A 185 -5.79 8.50 -17.44
C ILE A 185 -6.61 9.68 -16.89
N LEU A 186 -7.35 10.38 -17.73
CA LEU A 186 -8.13 11.55 -17.30
C LEU A 186 -9.27 11.16 -16.35
N GLU A 187 -9.91 10.04 -16.60
CA GLU A 187 -10.98 9.49 -15.77
C GLU A 187 -10.44 9.03 -14.42
N VAL A 188 -9.26 8.39 -14.40
CA VAL A 188 -8.56 8.04 -13.16
C VAL A 188 -8.15 9.30 -12.38
N GLU A 189 -7.74 10.36 -13.05
CA GLU A 189 -7.46 11.65 -12.41
C GLU A 189 -8.70 12.28 -11.80
N ILE A 190 -9.84 12.25 -12.50
CA ILE A 190 -11.12 12.71 -11.96
C ILE A 190 -11.50 11.91 -10.70
N LEU A 191 -11.32 10.59 -10.72
CA LEU A 191 -11.57 9.76 -9.55
C LEU A 191 -10.68 10.15 -8.36
N ASN A 192 -9.38 10.34 -8.60
CA ASN A 192 -8.44 10.78 -7.58
C ASN A 192 -8.83 12.15 -6.99
N ASP A 193 -9.25 13.10 -7.83
CA ASP A 193 -9.68 14.42 -7.40
C ASP A 193 -10.94 14.32 -6.52
N ARG A 194 -11.92 13.51 -6.91
CA ARG A 194 -13.15 13.27 -6.12
C ARG A 194 -12.84 12.62 -4.77
N TYR A 195 -11.92 11.66 -4.72
CA TYR A 195 -11.47 11.05 -3.45
C TYR A 195 -10.80 12.08 -2.54
N ASN A 196 -9.95 12.94 -3.10
CA ASN A 196 -9.30 14.00 -2.34
C ASN A 196 -10.31 15.01 -1.79
N GLU A 197 -11.22 15.51 -2.64
CA GLU A 197 -12.26 16.47 -2.22
C GLU A 197 -13.19 15.87 -1.16
N PHE A 198 -13.55 14.60 -1.29
CA PHE A 198 -14.34 13.88 -0.30
C PHE A 198 -13.60 13.75 1.04
N ALA A 199 -12.32 13.39 1.01
CA ALA A 199 -11.51 13.30 2.22
C ALA A 199 -11.34 14.66 2.91
N GLU A 200 -11.14 15.73 2.16
CA GLU A 200 -11.06 17.09 2.71
C GLU A 200 -12.36 17.55 3.38
N ALA A 201 -13.50 17.05 2.90
CA ALA A 201 -14.83 17.41 3.42
C ALA A 201 -15.26 16.56 4.64
N ASN A 202 -14.59 15.44 4.93
CA ASN A 202 -15.02 14.47 5.93
C ASN A 202 -13.93 14.22 6.98
N GLU A 203 -14.24 14.54 8.25
CA GLU A 203 -13.32 14.32 9.37
C GLU A 203 -13.05 12.81 9.55
N GLY A 204 -11.80 12.44 9.77
CA GLY A 204 -11.40 11.04 9.93
C GLY A 204 -11.25 10.28 8.60
N VAL A 205 -11.44 10.96 7.47
CA VAL A 205 -11.12 10.45 6.13
C VAL A 205 -9.88 11.15 5.63
N TYR A 206 -8.96 10.40 5.05
CA TYR A 206 -7.69 10.89 4.53
C TYR A 206 -7.53 10.43 3.08
N PHE A 207 -6.85 11.23 2.29
CA PHE A 207 -6.48 10.86 0.92
C PHE A 207 -4.96 10.75 0.80
N ILE A 208 -4.50 9.67 0.20
CA ILE A 208 -3.09 9.46 -0.14
C ILE A 208 -2.96 9.35 -1.65
N SER A 209 -2.25 10.29 -2.28
CA SER A 209 -1.92 10.22 -3.69
C SER A 209 -0.69 9.35 -3.91
N LEU A 210 -0.83 8.27 -4.65
CA LEU A 210 0.32 7.45 -5.03
C LEU A 210 1.18 8.08 -6.13
N LYS A 211 0.73 9.19 -6.73
CA LYS A 211 1.58 10.03 -7.61
C LYS A 211 2.79 10.61 -6.86
N ASP A 212 2.70 10.74 -5.54
CA ASP A 212 3.83 11.18 -4.71
C ASP A 212 4.90 10.07 -4.51
N VAL A 213 4.57 8.84 -4.87
CA VAL A 213 5.45 7.66 -4.72
C VAL A 213 5.94 7.16 -6.07
N MET A 214 5.02 7.08 -7.05
CA MET A 214 5.28 6.47 -8.35
C MET A 214 4.95 7.43 -9.48
N THR A 215 6.00 7.82 -10.23
CA THR A 215 5.87 8.56 -11.48
C THR A 215 6.70 7.90 -12.57
N PRO A 216 6.16 7.73 -13.79
CA PRO A 216 6.87 7.02 -14.87
C PRO A 216 8.24 7.60 -15.21
N GLU A 217 8.41 8.90 -15.06
CA GLU A 217 9.64 9.61 -15.40
C GLU A 217 10.71 9.54 -14.30
N GLU A 218 10.30 9.53 -13.03
CA GLU A 218 11.23 9.63 -11.89
C GLU A 218 11.52 8.27 -11.25
N THR A 219 10.52 7.35 -11.29
CA THR A 219 10.59 6.04 -10.63
C THR A 219 10.15 4.89 -11.54
N PRO A 220 10.69 4.79 -12.77
CA PRO A 220 10.26 3.75 -13.72
C PRO A 220 10.48 2.32 -13.21
N GLU A 221 11.42 2.10 -12.31
CA GLU A 221 11.70 0.81 -11.69
C GLU A 221 10.60 0.32 -10.74
N LEU A 222 9.71 1.21 -10.30
CA LEU A 222 8.61 0.87 -9.41
C LEU A 222 7.41 0.24 -10.14
N TYR A 223 7.45 0.21 -11.49
CA TYR A 223 6.43 -0.42 -12.32
C TYR A 223 6.85 -1.82 -12.73
N SER A 224 5.89 -2.73 -12.79
CA SER A 224 6.10 -4.06 -13.36
C SER A 224 6.18 -4.01 -14.89
N ASP A 225 6.52 -5.15 -15.51
CA ASP A 225 6.65 -5.25 -17.00
C ASP A 225 5.34 -4.98 -17.74
N ASP A 226 4.20 -5.10 -17.06
CA ASP A 226 2.87 -4.82 -17.66
C ASP A 226 2.53 -3.33 -17.72
N LEU A 227 3.34 -2.46 -17.12
CA LEU A 227 3.17 -1.01 -17.06
C LEU A 227 1.87 -0.55 -16.37
N VAL A 228 1.26 -1.42 -15.59
CA VAL A 228 0.04 -1.17 -14.83
C VAL A 228 0.29 -1.34 -13.34
N HIS A 229 0.77 -2.51 -12.95
CA HIS A 229 0.94 -2.85 -11.55
C HIS A 229 2.28 -2.38 -11.00
N PRO A 230 2.38 -2.17 -9.69
CA PRO A 230 3.66 -1.93 -9.04
C PRO A 230 4.58 -3.14 -9.22
N SER A 231 5.87 -2.91 -9.37
CA SER A 231 6.89 -3.94 -9.18
C SER A 231 6.99 -4.29 -7.69
N GLU A 232 7.78 -5.30 -7.33
CA GLU A 232 8.05 -5.59 -5.92
C GLU A 232 8.63 -4.37 -5.18
N ASP A 233 9.52 -3.58 -5.83
CA ASP A 233 10.00 -2.30 -5.28
C ASP A 233 8.89 -1.24 -5.18
N GLY A 234 7.94 -1.28 -6.11
CA GLY A 234 6.74 -0.44 -6.07
C GLY A 234 5.84 -0.78 -4.88
N HIS A 235 5.54 -2.07 -4.68
CA HIS A 235 4.77 -2.53 -3.51
C HIS A 235 5.45 -2.12 -2.20
N PHE A 236 6.77 -2.29 -2.12
CA PHE A 236 7.54 -1.85 -0.96
C PHE A 236 7.42 -0.33 -0.73
N ALA A 237 7.60 0.47 -1.76
CA ALA A 237 7.54 1.92 -1.65
C ALA A 237 6.15 2.42 -1.21
N ILE A 238 5.08 1.84 -1.77
CA ILE A 238 3.69 2.17 -1.42
C ILE A 238 3.39 1.74 0.02
N GLY A 239 3.74 0.49 0.40
CA GLY A 239 3.48 -0.02 1.74
C GLY A 239 4.20 0.77 2.84
N GLU A 240 5.48 1.15 2.60
CA GLU A 240 6.20 2.06 3.50
C GLU A 240 5.52 3.44 3.58
N TYR A 241 5.05 3.98 2.46
CA TYR A 241 4.45 5.31 2.43
C TYR A 241 3.14 5.36 3.23
N ILE A 242 2.24 4.40 3.02
CA ILE A 242 0.98 4.29 3.76
C ILE A 242 1.26 4.00 5.25
N GLY A 243 2.15 3.06 5.55
CA GLY A 243 2.53 2.74 6.92
C GLY A 243 3.13 3.93 7.67
N ASN A 244 3.99 4.73 7.00
CA ASN A 244 4.52 5.97 7.57
C ASN A 244 3.43 6.99 7.87
N PHE A 245 2.46 7.15 6.97
CA PHE A 245 1.33 8.03 7.18
C PHE A 245 0.54 7.65 8.45
N ILE A 246 0.19 6.37 8.61
CA ILE A 246 -0.54 5.86 9.78
C ILE A 246 0.26 6.12 11.07
N ILE A 247 1.57 5.88 11.07
CA ILE A 247 2.45 6.15 12.22
C ILE A 247 2.43 7.64 12.58
N ASP A 248 2.56 8.51 11.60
CA ASP A 248 2.63 9.95 11.83
C ASP A 248 1.30 10.50 12.35
N GLU A 249 0.16 10.03 11.84
CA GLU A 249 -1.16 10.41 12.35
C GLU A 249 -1.38 9.89 13.78
N HIS A 250 -1.07 8.62 14.04
CA HIS A 250 -1.14 8.07 15.40
C HIS A 250 -0.29 8.87 16.40
N LYS A 251 0.93 9.23 15.98
CA LYS A 251 1.83 10.04 16.82
C LYS A 251 1.31 11.45 17.07
N LYS A 252 0.67 12.09 16.07
CA LYS A 252 0.06 13.42 16.26
C LYS A 252 -1.04 13.38 17.32
N GLU A 253 -1.83 12.31 17.35
CA GLU A 253 -2.95 12.18 18.27
C GLU A 253 -2.55 11.75 19.67
N THR A 254 -1.65 10.77 19.78
CA THR A 254 -1.31 10.14 21.05
C THR A 254 -0.04 10.70 21.68
N GLY A 255 0.81 11.33 20.89
CA GLY A 255 2.17 11.73 21.29
C GLY A 255 3.13 10.54 21.44
N MET A 256 2.70 9.33 21.09
CA MET A 256 3.48 8.10 21.24
C MET A 256 3.91 7.55 19.89
N TRP A 257 5.04 6.85 19.91
CA TRP A 257 5.47 6.03 18.77
C TRP A 257 4.83 4.63 18.86
N PHE A 258 4.56 4.00 17.73
CA PHE A 258 4.35 2.56 17.69
C PHE A 258 5.59 1.88 18.29
N ARG A 259 5.36 0.99 19.23
CA ARG A 259 6.41 0.16 19.85
C ARG A 259 6.10 -1.28 19.61
#